data_dbfec4256e0336cc0680485c5dbe327a
#
_entry.id   dbfec4256e0336cc0680485c5dbe327a
#
_cell.length_a   1.000
_cell.length_b   1.000
_cell.length_c   1.000
_cell.angle_alpha   90.00
_cell.angle_beta   90.00
_cell.angle_gamma   90.00
#
_symmetry.space_group_name_H-M   'P 1'
#
loop_
_entity.id
_entity.type
_entity.pdbx_description
1 polymer ?
#
loop_
_entity_poly.entity_id
_entity_poly.type
_entity_poly.pdbx_seq_one_letter_code
_entity_poly.pdbx_strand_id
1 'polypeptide(L)'
;RISIPSIGIDAAIEETGVLDNGEMGVPEDVDQVGWFEPGFKAGAEGNAVLAGHVDSLTGPAVFYELDQLKKGDQFTLTDADGREMVFEVRGTSSYITDEAPVEEIFGRSDQRMVNLITCTGDFNRDIGSHEERLVVSAELISDSAMKEQAPDAPDNLKLTASGLSWHAVRDDAVIGYRVYEEDLESGESEQLATVSLFERKSIPLEADESKRYYVVAVNVDLKESKKAYIPEE
;
A
#
# COMPACT_ATOMS: atom_id res chain seq x y z
N ARG A 1 14.61 3.09 3.23
CA ARG A 1 15.56 2.75 2.16
C ARG A 1 14.82 2.36 0.88
N ILE A 2 15.35 2.70 -0.29
CA ILE A 2 14.86 2.27 -1.60
C ILE A 2 15.96 1.49 -2.33
N SER A 3 15.58 0.37 -2.96
CA SER A 3 16.46 -0.44 -3.82
C SER A 3 15.79 -0.68 -5.16
N ILE A 4 16.41 -0.22 -6.26
CA ILE A 4 15.94 -0.40 -7.66
C ILE A 4 17.05 -1.09 -8.46
N PRO A 5 17.12 -2.42 -8.44
CA PRO A 5 18.24 -3.16 -9.03
C PRO A 5 18.42 -2.96 -10.53
N SER A 6 17.34 -2.75 -11.29
CA SER A 6 17.39 -2.59 -12.75
C SER A 6 18.17 -1.35 -13.20
N ILE A 7 18.29 -0.33 -12.34
CA ILE A 7 19.04 0.91 -12.58
C ILE A 7 20.10 1.19 -11.50
N GLY A 8 20.44 0.17 -10.69
CA GLY A 8 21.55 0.21 -9.74
C GLY A 8 21.37 1.16 -8.54
N ILE A 9 20.14 1.56 -8.21
CA ILE A 9 19.87 2.44 -7.07
C ILE A 9 19.78 1.63 -5.78
N ASP A 10 20.45 2.13 -4.73
CA ASP A 10 20.33 1.67 -3.36
C ASP A 10 20.57 2.86 -2.40
N ALA A 11 19.50 3.58 -2.03
CA ALA A 11 19.56 4.88 -1.37
C ALA A 11 18.78 4.92 -0.05
N ALA A 12 19.22 5.79 0.85
CA ALA A 12 18.44 6.14 2.03
C ALA A 12 17.24 7.03 1.64
N ILE A 13 16.18 6.93 2.44
CA ILE A 13 15.01 7.80 2.32
C ILE A 13 14.96 8.67 3.57
N GLU A 14 14.77 9.99 3.40
CA GLU A 14 14.48 10.93 4.47
C GLU A 14 13.09 11.57 4.30
N GLU A 15 12.54 12.08 5.36
CA GLU A 15 11.27 12.81 5.34
C GLU A 15 11.46 14.19 4.76
N THR A 16 10.59 14.60 3.83
CA THR A 16 10.56 15.94 3.26
C THR A 16 9.16 16.52 3.36
N GLY A 17 9.08 17.84 3.49
CA GLY A 17 7.83 18.59 3.62
C GLY A 17 7.55 19.46 2.40
N VAL A 18 6.73 20.49 2.63
CA VAL A 18 6.42 21.54 1.67
C VAL A 18 7.34 22.73 1.93
N LEU A 19 7.97 23.24 0.89
CA LEU A 19 8.81 24.43 0.94
C LEU A 19 7.95 25.71 0.97
N ASP A 20 8.56 26.85 1.31
CA ASP A 20 7.88 28.17 1.37
C ASP A 20 7.24 28.58 0.03
N ASN A 21 7.75 28.08 -1.10
CA ASN A 21 7.22 28.30 -2.44
C ASN A 21 6.05 27.35 -2.80
N GLY A 22 5.68 26.41 -1.91
CA GLY A 22 4.61 25.45 -2.09
C GLY A 22 5.02 24.16 -2.79
N GLU A 23 6.28 23.99 -3.18
CA GLU A 23 6.79 22.77 -3.80
C GLU A 23 7.16 21.72 -2.74
N MET A 24 7.17 20.45 -3.16
CA MET A 24 7.74 19.37 -2.34
C MET A 24 9.25 19.57 -2.20
N GLY A 25 9.76 19.47 -0.97
CA GLY A 25 11.20 19.47 -0.72
C GLY A 25 11.86 18.19 -1.25
N VAL A 26 13.14 18.30 -1.58
CA VAL A 26 14.02 17.18 -1.90
C VAL A 26 15.22 17.20 -0.96
N PRO A 27 15.89 16.07 -0.69
CA PRO A 27 17.09 16.01 0.14
C PRO A 27 18.18 16.98 -0.32
N GLU A 28 18.95 17.56 0.63
CA GLU A 28 20.15 18.30 0.30
C GLU A 28 21.26 17.38 -0.25
N ASP A 29 21.31 16.15 0.25
CA ASP A 29 22.19 15.10 -0.25
C ASP A 29 21.61 14.52 -1.53
N VAL A 30 22.31 14.74 -2.63
CA VAL A 30 21.88 14.35 -4.00
C VAL A 30 21.81 12.83 -4.21
N ASP A 31 22.42 12.06 -3.32
CA ASP A 31 22.40 10.59 -3.34
C ASP A 31 21.27 9.99 -2.48
N GLN A 32 20.44 10.84 -1.87
CA GLN A 32 19.28 10.42 -1.07
C GLN A 32 17.95 10.70 -1.77
N VAL A 33 16.91 10.03 -1.28
CA VAL A 33 15.52 10.17 -1.77
C VAL A 33 14.66 10.78 -0.66
N GLY A 34 13.84 11.77 -1.01
CA GLY A 34 12.87 12.38 -0.10
C GLY A 34 11.53 11.69 -0.18
N TRP A 35 10.92 11.37 0.96
CA TRP A 35 9.53 10.97 1.04
C TRP A 35 8.68 12.16 1.50
N PHE A 36 7.59 12.44 0.76
CA PHE A 36 6.63 13.48 1.09
C PHE A 36 5.80 13.08 2.33
N GLU A 37 6.28 13.49 3.52
CA GLU A 37 5.71 13.10 4.83
C GLU A 37 4.25 13.57 5.00
N PRO A 38 3.82 14.77 4.52
CA PRO A 38 2.44 15.21 4.64
C PRO A 38 1.44 14.40 3.80
N GLY A 39 1.92 13.56 2.87
CA GLY A 39 1.12 12.74 1.97
C GLY A 39 0.83 11.34 2.48
N PHE A 40 0.62 10.42 1.55
CA PHE A 40 0.35 9.02 1.85
C PHE A 40 1.64 8.27 2.22
N LYS A 41 1.51 7.27 3.08
CA LYS A 41 2.62 6.36 3.42
C LYS A 41 2.69 5.22 2.40
N ALA A 42 3.92 4.82 2.06
CA ALA A 42 4.12 3.63 1.24
C ALA A 42 3.45 2.40 1.88
N GLY A 43 2.74 1.63 1.06
CA GLY A 43 1.97 0.46 1.52
C GLY A 43 0.55 0.76 2.01
N ALA A 44 0.15 2.02 2.17
CA ALA A 44 -1.24 2.42 2.39
C ALA A 44 -1.97 2.66 1.06
N GLU A 45 -3.31 2.63 1.07
CA GLU A 45 -4.12 3.10 -0.07
C GLU A 45 -3.86 4.59 -0.31
N GLY A 46 -3.62 4.97 -1.56
CA GLY A 46 -3.25 6.32 -1.98
C GLY A 46 -1.92 6.35 -2.73
N ASN A 47 -1.47 7.56 -3.07
CA ASN A 47 -0.23 7.79 -3.79
C ASN A 47 0.85 8.30 -2.84
N ALA A 48 1.72 7.43 -2.35
CA ALA A 48 2.94 7.86 -1.66
C ALA A 48 3.91 8.45 -2.68
N VAL A 49 4.57 9.56 -2.35
CA VAL A 49 5.46 10.26 -3.28
C VAL A 49 6.88 10.28 -2.76
N LEU A 50 7.81 9.86 -3.61
CA LEU A 50 9.24 9.91 -3.36
C LEU A 50 9.90 10.75 -4.46
N ALA A 51 10.72 11.72 -4.07
CA ALA A 51 11.44 12.59 -5.01
C ALA A 51 12.95 12.52 -4.81
N GLY A 52 13.70 12.64 -5.88
CA GLY A 52 15.16 12.66 -5.86
C GLY A 52 15.72 13.47 -7.02
N HIS A 53 16.95 13.91 -6.85
CA HIS A 53 17.64 14.71 -7.87
C HIS A 53 17.98 13.88 -9.11
N VAL A 54 17.88 14.49 -10.29
CA VAL A 54 18.36 13.90 -11.56
C VAL A 54 19.86 14.11 -11.71
N ASP A 55 20.34 15.29 -11.38
CA ASP A 55 21.76 15.68 -11.49
C ASP A 55 22.16 16.69 -10.40
N SER A 56 23.44 17.00 -10.37
CA SER A 56 24.06 17.99 -9.48
C SER A 56 25.18 18.71 -10.21
N LEU A 57 25.77 19.69 -9.55
CA LEU A 57 26.96 20.40 -10.08
C LEU A 57 28.16 19.46 -10.30
N THR A 58 28.18 18.30 -9.69
CA THR A 58 29.28 17.33 -9.75
C THR A 58 29.00 16.11 -10.61
N GLY A 59 27.77 15.95 -11.14
CA GLY A 59 27.39 14.84 -12.01
C GLY A 59 26.01 14.28 -11.75
N PRO A 60 25.76 13.05 -12.19
CA PRO A 60 24.51 12.33 -11.96
C PRO A 60 24.14 12.25 -10.49
N ALA A 61 22.84 12.33 -10.18
CA ALA A 61 22.30 12.16 -8.84
C ALA A 61 21.46 10.87 -8.71
N VAL A 62 20.80 10.65 -7.57
CA VAL A 62 20.14 9.38 -7.23
C VAL A 62 19.13 8.91 -8.29
N PHE A 63 18.39 9.81 -8.93
CA PHE A 63 17.38 9.48 -9.95
C PHE A 63 17.78 9.80 -11.39
N TYR A 64 19.10 9.88 -11.65
CA TYR A 64 19.64 10.17 -12.99
C TYR A 64 19.13 9.19 -14.07
N GLU A 65 19.05 7.90 -13.73
CA GLU A 65 18.62 6.85 -14.66
C GLU A 65 17.14 6.43 -14.47
N LEU A 66 16.34 7.24 -13.78
CA LEU A 66 14.94 6.90 -13.50
C LEU A 66 14.09 6.73 -14.77
N ASP A 67 14.45 7.40 -15.86
CA ASP A 67 13.81 7.30 -17.18
C ASP A 67 14.00 5.93 -17.86
N GLN A 68 14.95 5.14 -17.40
CA GLN A 68 15.20 3.80 -17.94
C GLN A 68 14.22 2.75 -17.40
N LEU A 69 13.47 3.08 -16.34
CA LEU A 69 12.46 2.18 -15.76
C LEU A 69 11.31 1.94 -16.74
N LYS A 70 10.92 0.67 -16.83
CA LYS A 70 9.85 0.20 -17.73
C LYS A 70 8.76 -0.48 -16.93
N LYS A 71 7.56 -0.49 -17.51
CA LYS A 71 6.45 -1.27 -16.96
C LYS A 71 6.86 -2.73 -16.70
N GLY A 72 6.62 -3.20 -15.48
CA GLY A 72 7.01 -4.51 -15.00
C GLY A 72 8.32 -4.56 -14.22
N ASP A 73 9.15 -3.50 -14.27
CA ASP A 73 10.33 -3.40 -13.40
C ASP A 73 9.89 -3.31 -11.94
N GLN A 74 10.70 -3.84 -11.04
CA GLN A 74 10.37 -3.88 -9.62
C GLN A 74 11.41 -3.17 -8.78
N PHE A 75 10.94 -2.56 -7.69
CA PHE A 75 11.81 -2.01 -6.66
C PHE A 75 11.26 -2.32 -5.27
N THR A 76 12.13 -2.24 -4.27
CA THR A 76 11.79 -2.52 -2.87
C THR A 76 11.96 -1.27 -2.02
N LEU A 77 10.96 -0.97 -1.20
CA LEU A 77 11.06 -0.05 -0.08
C LEU A 77 11.20 -0.87 1.21
N THR A 78 12.19 -0.50 2.03
CA THR A 78 12.40 -1.09 3.37
C THR A 78 12.23 0.03 4.40
N ASP A 79 11.34 -0.17 5.37
CA ASP A 79 11.13 0.78 6.46
C ASP A 79 12.17 0.60 7.59
N ALA A 80 12.01 1.36 8.69
CA ALA A 80 12.92 1.32 9.83
C ALA A 80 12.83 0.02 10.63
N ASP A 81 11.71 -0.70 10.55
CA ASP A 81 11.47 -1.97 11.26
C ASP A 81 11.89 -3.17 10.42
N GLY A 82 12.39 -2.93 9.19
CA GLY A 82 12.83 -3.99 8.27
C GLY A 82 11.71 -4.59 7.43
N ARG A 83 10.51 -3.98 7.42
CA ARG A 83 9.42 -4.37 6.53
C ARG A 83 9.80 -4.06 5.09
N GLU A 84 9.73 -5.07 4.24
CA GLU A 84 9.99 -4.95 2.81
C GLU A 84 8.68 -4.88 2.04
N MET A 85 8.55 -3.87 1.21
CA MET A 85 7.43 -3.63 0.31
C MET A 85 7.94 -3.60 -1.12
N VAL A 86 7.48 -4.51 -1.98
CA VAL A 86 7.87 -4.60 -3.38
C VAL A 86 6.80 -3.94 -4.24
N PHE A 87 7.24 -3.00 -5.07
CA PHE A 87 6.41 -2.27 -6.02
C PHE A 87 6.78 -2.65 -7.45
N GLU A 88 5.78 -2.71 -8.33
CA GLU A 88 5.96 -2.96 -9.76
C GLU A 88 5.56 -1.73 -10.56
N VAL A 89 6.43 -1.26 -11.44
CA VAL A 89 6.19 -0.10 -12.31
C VAL A 89 4.99 -0.36 -13.23
N ARG A 90 4.03 0.54 -13.18
CA ARG A 90 2.82 0.54 -14.02
C ARG A 90 2.95 1.43 -15.24
N GLY A 91 3.69 2.53 -15.12
CA GLY A 91 3.92 3.45 -16.20
C GLY A 91 4.86 4.58 -15.83
N THR A 92 5.27 5.32 -16.86
CA THR A 92 6.14 6.49 -16.76
C THR A 92 5.53 7.62 -17.60
N SER A 93 5.50 8.83 -17.05
CA SER A 93 4.97 10.04 -17.71
C SER A 93 5.85 11.24 -17.42
N SER A 94 6.00 12.13 -18.40
CA SER A 94 6.67 13.42 -18.21
C SER A 94 5.64 14.54 -18.32
N TYR A 95 5.77 15.56 -17.50
CA TYR A 95 4.89 16.71 -17.44
C TYR A 95 5.71 17.99 -17.40
N ILE A 96 5.27 19.03 -18.11
CA ILE A 96 5.72 20.40 -17.81
C ILE A 96 5.37 20.69 -16.36
N THR A 97 6.29 21.26 -15.61
CA THR A 97 6.16 21.41 -14.14
C THR A 97 4.83 22.04 -13.72
N ASP A 98 4.43 23.14 -14.37
CA ASP A 98 3.21 23.89 -14.04
C ASP A 98 1.91 23.20 -14.54
N GLU A 99 2.03 22.18 -15.40
CA GLU A 99 0.91 21.43 -15.98
C GLU A 99 0.76 20.03 -15.37
N ALA A 100 1.62 19.67 -14.41
CA ALA A 100 1.57 18.35 -13.78
C ALA A 100 0.24 18.15 -13.03
N PRO A 101 -0.42 16.98 -13.21
CA PRO A 101 -1.69 16.68 -12.54
C PRO A 101 -1.44 16.33 -11.06
N VAL A 102 -1.24 17.35 -10.23
CA VAL A 102 -0.84 17.21 -8.81
C VAL A 102 -1.78 16.29 -8.05
N GLU A 103 -3.10 16.41 -8.28
CA GLU A 103 -4.10 15.59 -7.60
C GLU A 103 -3.99 14.09 -7.96
N GLU A 104 -3.57 13.77 -9.18
CA GLU A 104 -3.35 12.38 -9.62
C GLU A 104 -2.03 11.82 -9.08
N ILE A 105 -1.02 12.69 -8.90
CA ILE A 105 0.31 12.28 -8.45
C ILE A 105 0.37 12.14 -6.93
N PHE A 106 -0.26 13.05 -6.18
CA PHE A 106 -0.17 13.15 -4.72
C PHE A 106 -1.46 12.74 -3.99
N GLY A 107 -2.57 12.63 -4.72
CA GLY A 107 -3.90 12.47 -4.17
C GLY A 107 -4.27 11.03 -3.81
N ARG A 108 -5.58 10.83 -3.63
CA ARG A 108 -6.14 9.53 -3.26
C ARG A 108 -6.12 8.55 -4.43
N SER A 109 -5.91 7.29 -4.12
CA SER A 109 -6.06 6.14 -5.01
C SER A 109 -6.69 4.99 -4.21
N ASP A 110 -7.52 4.18 -4.85
CA ASP A 110 -8.02 2.93 -4.28
C ASP A 110 -6.95 1.81 -4.33
N GLN A 111 -5.82 2.11 -4.94
CA GLN A 111 -4.64 1.23 -5.01
C GLN A 111 -3.54 1.74 -4.08
N ARG A 112 -2.60 0.88 -3.77
CA ARG A 112 -1.41 1.18 -2.97
C ARG A 112 -0.26 1.55 -3.89
N MET A 113 -0.13 2.85 -4.16
CA MET A 113 0.78 3.38 -5.17
C MET A 113 1.99 4.05 -4.55
N VAL A 114 3.07 4.03 -5.30
CA VAL A 114 4.24 4.88 -5.10
C VAL A 114 4.56 5.59 -6.40
N ASN A 115 4.71 6.90 -6.35
CA ASN A 115 5.17 7.73 -7.45
C ASN A 115 6.61 8.19 -7.16
N LEU A 116 7.55 7.78 -8.01
CA LEU A 116 8.92 8.27 -7.99
C LEU A 116 9.02 9.47 -8.91
N ILE A 117 9.57 10.59 -8.42
CA ILE A 117 9.62 11.86 -9.15
C ILE A 117 11.04 12.38 -9.24
N THR A 118 11.42 12.83 -10.41
CA THR A 118 12.65 13.58 -10.65
C THR A 118 12.44 14.68 -11.67
N CYS A 119 13.41 15.59 -11.76
CA CYS A 119 13.48 16.58 -12.84
C CYS A 119 13.87 15.90 -14.16
N THR A 120 13.38 16.44 -15.29
CA THR A 120 13.75 15.99 -16.63
C THR A 120 13.60 17.14 -17.64
N GLY A 121 13.94 16.92 -18.90
CA GLY A 121 13.93 17.95 -19.93
C GLY A 121 15.13 18.90 -19.86
N ASP A 122 15.05 20.00 -20.59
CA ASP A 122 16.13 21.00 -20.68
C ASP A 122 16.25 21.77 -19.35
N PHE A 123 17.51 22.07 -18.98
CA PHE A 123 17.77 22.92 -17.82
C PHE A 123 17.60 24.40 -18.20
N ASN A 124 16.61 25.05 -17.64
CA ASN A 124 16.33 26.46 -17.83
C ASN A 124 17.11 27.30 -16.81
N ARG A 125 18.11 28.04 -17.29
CA ARG A 125 18.99 28.86 -16.44
C ARG A 125 18.30 30.07 -15.83
N ASP A 126 17.19 30.53 -16.39
CA ASP A 126 16.46 31.70 -15.90
C ASP A 126 15.66 31.37 -14.63
N ILE A 127 15.19 30.13 -14.53
CA ILE A 127 14.48 29.61 -13.35
C ILE A 127 15.37 28.73 -12.46
N GLY A 128 16.58 28.37 -12.92
CA GLY A 128 17.51 27.51 -12.18
C GLY A 128 17.03 26.08 -11.96
N SER A 129 16.17 25.56 -12.84
CA SER A 129 15.57 24.22 -12.75
C SER A 129 15.32 23.63 -14.13
N HIS A 130 15.11 22.32 -14.18
CA HIS A 130 14.57 21.65 -15.38
C HIS A 130 13.09 21.99 -15.57
N GLU A 131 12.64 22.05 -16.81
CA GLU A 131 11.28 22.47 -17.16
C GLU A 131 10.23 21.40 -16.93
N GLU A 132 10.64 20.13 -16.89
CA GLU A 132 9.74 18.99 -16.80
C GLU A 132 9.99 18.16 -15.54
N ARG A 133 8.97 17.37 -15.16
CA ARG A 133 9.02 16.37 -14.10
C ARG A 133 8.69 15.01 -14.68
N LEU A 134 9.58 14.04 -14.45
CA LEU A 134 9.38 12.63 -14.74
C LEU A 134 8.70 11.99 -13.54
N VAL A 135 7.61 11.29 -13.78
CA VAL A 135 6.86 10.51 -12.78
C VAL A 135 6.83 9.05 -13.18
N VAL A 136 7.36 8.18 -12.35
CA VAL A 136 7.25 6.72 -12.48
C VAL A 136 6.25 6.24 -11.45
N SER A 137 5.11 5.73 -11.93
CA SER A 137 4.05 5.20 -11.07
C SER A 137 4.19 3.70 -10.90
N ALA A 138 4.17 3.22 -9.66
CA ALA A 138 4.29 1.82 -9.31
C ALA A 138 3.26 1.40 -8.27
N GLU A 139 2.82 0.15 -8.33
CA GLU A 139 1.81 -0.43 -7.46
C GLU A 139 2.43 -1.51 -6.56
N LEU A 140 1.99 -1.56 -5.32
CA LEU A 140 2.41 -2.59 -4.36
C LEU A 140 1.98 -3.98 -4.84
N ILE A 141 2.94 -4.88 -4.97
CA ILE A 141 2.70 -6.29 -5.36
C ILE A 141 3.04 -7.28 -4.24
N SER A 142 3.82 -6.85 -3.24
CA SER A 142 4.25 -7.69 -2.13
C SER A 142 4.65 -6.85 -0.93
N ASP A 143 4.26 -7.32 0.25
CA ASP A 143 4.56 -6.69 1.52
C ASP A 143 4.92 -7.76 2.54
N SER A 144 6.12 -7.69 3.12
CA SER A 144 6.61 -8.71 4.06
C SER A 144 5.81 -8.75 5.36
N ALA A 145 5.27 -7.61 5.81
CA ALA A 145 4.39 -7.56 6.97
C ALA A 145 3.07 -8.30 6.73
N MET A 146 2.66 -8.43 5.48
CA MET A 146 1.41 -9.10 5.08
C MET A 146 1.60 -10.57 4.72
N LYS A 147 2.84 -10.97 4.35
CA LYS A 147 3.14 -12.33 3.84
C LYS A 147 3.25 -13.41 4.90
N GLU A 148 3.58 -13.09 6.14
CA GLU A 148 3.94 -14.10 7.12
C GLU A 148 2.83 -14.46 8.10
N GLN A 149 1.85 -13.63 8.33
CA GLN A 149 0.81 -13.93 9.31
C GLN A 149 -0.60 -13.86 8.72
N ALA A 150 -1.33 -14.96 8.86
CA ALA A 150 -2.78 -14.90 8.82
C ALA A 150 -3.23 -13.95 9.95
N PRO A 151 -4.27 -13.12 9.75
CA PRO A 151 -4.75 -12.23 10.79
C PRO A 151 -5.21 -13.00 12.03
N ASP A 152 -5.34 -12.31 13.15
CA ASP A 152 -5.96 -12.88 14.32
C ASP A 152 -7.42 -13.27 14.02
N ALA A 153 -7.90 -14.31 14.69
CA ALA A 153 -9.29 -14.71 14.55
C ALA A 153 -10.21 -13.67 15.24
N PRO A 154 -11.40 -13.39 14.67
CA PRO A 154 -12.38 -12.56 15.34
C PRO A 154 -12.82 -13.20 16.65
N ASP A 155 -13.19 -12.39 17.61
CA ASP A 155 -13.64 -12.83 18.91
C ASP A 155 -15.11 -12.45 19.21
N ASN A 156 -15.59 -12.87 20.37
CA ASN A 156 -16.93 -12.55 20.87
C ASN A 156 -18.05 -12.89 19.87
N LEU A 157 -17.96 -14.05 19.21
CA LEU A 157 -19.01 -14.54 18.34
C LEU A 157 -20.26 -14.82 19.14
N LYS A 158 -21.38 -14.28 18.68
CA LYS A 158 -22.72 -14.46 19.30
C LYS A 158 -23.76 -14.74 18.25
N LEU A 159 -24.49 -15.82 18.45
CA LEU A 159 -25.70 -16.12 17.69
C LEU A 159 -26.91 -15.71 18.51
N THR A 160 -27.78 -14.93 17.91
CA THR A 160 -29.03 -14.45 18.53
C THR A 160 -30.18 -14.64 17.54
N ALA A 161 -31.40 -14.37 17.96
CA ALA A 161 -32.56 -14.40 17.07
C ALA A 161 -32.45 -13.43 15.87
N SER A 162 -31.55 -12.45 15.94
CA SER A 162 -31.31 -11.48 14.85
C SER A 162 -30.15 -11.86 13.92
N GLY A 163 -29.43 -12.94 14.21
CA GLY A 163 -28.31 -13.44 13.42
C GLY A 163 -27.01 -13.59 14.17
N LEU A 164 -25.93 -13.82 13.43
CA LEU A 164 -24.56 -13.96 13.91
C LEU A 164 -23.84 -12.63 13.94
N SER A 165 -23.14 -12.33 15.02
CA SER A 165 -22.31 -11.13 15.20
C SER A 165 -20.98 -11.44 15.87
N TRP A 166 -19.97 -10.57 15.65
CA TRP A 166 -18.61 -10.72 16.22
C TRP A 166 -17.94 -9.36 16.44
N HIS A 167 -16.82 -9.35 17.16
CA HIS A 167 -15.98 -8.17 17.25
C HIS A 167 -15.02 -8.07 16.07
N ALA A 168 -14.78 -6.84 15.60
CA ALA A 168 -13.77 -6.57 14.60
C ALA A 168 -12.36 -6.85 15.13
N VAL A 169 -11.54 -7.49 14.32
CA VAL A 169 -10.10 -7.62 14.58
C VAL A 169 -9.44 -6.26 14.42
N ARG A 170 -8.57 -5.90 15.36
CA ARG A 170 -7.80 -4.64 15.33
C ARG A 170 -6.45 -4.89 14.67
N ASP A 171 -6.46 -5.06 13.36
CA ASP A 171 -5.29 -5.27 12.53
C ASP A 171 -5.51 -4.53 11.21
N ASP A 172 -4.62 -3.61 10.87
CA ASP A 172 -4.71 -2.77 9.66
C ASP A 172 -4.57 -3.59 8.36
N ALA A 173 -4.07 -4.83 8.45
CA ALA A 173 -4.01 -5.74 7.31
C ALA A 173 -5.36 -6.43 7.00
N VAL A 174 -6.34 -6.39 7.92
CA VAL A 174 -7.65 -7.02 7.71
C VAL A 174 -8.50 -6.17 6.77
N ILE A 175 -8.98 -6.78 5.68
CA ILE A 175 -9.87 -6.15 4.69
C ILE A 175 -11.33 -6.56 4.84
N GLY A 176 -11.60 -7.65 5.58
CA GLY A 176 -12.95 -8.15 5.77
C GLY A 176 -13.02 -9.48 6.49
N TYR A 177 -14.19 -10.08 6.42
CA TYR A 177 -14.51 -11.35 7.09
C TYR A 177 -15.26 -12.27 6.14
N ARG A 178 -15.06 -13.59 6.30
CA ARG A 178 -15.90 -14.61 5.69
C ARG A 178 -16.61 -15.39 6.76
N VAL A 179 -17.89 -15.65 6.53
CA VAL A 179 -18.74 -16.42 7.41
C VAL A 179 -19.04 -17.76 6.74
N TYR A 180 -18.91 -18.82 7.51
CA TYR A 180 -19.10 -20.19 7.04
C TYR A 180 -20.07 -20.94 7.93
N GLU A 181 -20.78 -21.89 7.32
CA GLU A 181 -21.38 -23.01 8.04
C GLU A 181 -20.56 -24.28 7.80
N GLU A 182 -20.51 -25.14 8.79
CA GLU A 182 -19.85 -26.44 8.78
C GLU A 182 -20.87 -27.50 9.18
N ASP A 183 -21.09 -28.45 8.30
CA ASP A 183 -21.97 -29.59 8.57
C ASP A 183 -21.36 -30.50 9.63
N LEU A 184 -22.10 -30.81 10.69
CA LEU A 184 -21.58 -31.56 11.86
C LEU A 184 -21.38 -33.04 11.53
N GLU A 185 -22.04 -33.60 10.51
CA GLU A 185 -21.92 -35.01 10.17
C GLU A 185 -20.80 -35.24 9.15
N SER A 186 -20.72 -34.41 8.10
CA SER A 186 -19.73 -34.54 7.04
C SER A 186 -18.44 -33.77 7.30
N GLY A 187 -18.49 -32.69 8.11
CA GLY A 187 -17.38 -31.75 8.32
C GLY A 187 -17.11 -30.82 7.14
N GLU A 188 -17.99 -30.85 6.11
CA GLU A 188 -17.87 -29.94 4.96
C GLU A 188 -18.26 -28.52 5.37
N SER A 189 -17.56 -27.53 4.83
CA SER A 189 -17.82 -26.11 5.11
C SER A 189 -18.27 -25.39 3.84
N GLU A 190 -19.33 -24.59 3.96
CA GLU A 190 -19.85 -23.72 2.90
C GLU A 190 -19.78 -22.25 3.35
N GLN A 191 -19.34 -21.37 2.42
CA GLN A 191 -19.29 -19.94 2.70
C GLN A 191 -20.68 -19.31 2.53
N LEU A 192 -21.18 -18.71 3.63
CA LEU A 192 -22.48 -18.04 3.65
C LEU A 192 -22.41 -16.57 3.22
N ALA A 193 -21.37 -15.86 3.65
CA ALA A 193 -21.24 -14.42 3.41
C ALA A 193 -19.80 -13.94 3.44
N THR A 194 -19.59 -12.79 2.78
CA THR A 194 -18.42 -11.94 2.94
C THR A 194 -18.88 -10.60 3.51
N VAL A 195 -18.17 -10.07 4.52
CA VAL A 195 -18.45 -8.81 5.19
C VAL A 195 -17.21 -7.94 5.11
N SER A 196 -17.31 -6.76 4.51
CA SER A 196 -16.17 -5.86 4.37
C SER A 196 -15.77 -5.20 5.70
N LEU A 197 -14.57 -4.63 5.76
CA LEU A 197 -14.09 -3.92 6.93
C LEU A 197 -15.02 -2.75 7.33
N PHE A 198 -15.70 -2.13 6.39
CA PHE A 198 -16.55 -0.96 6.61
C PHE A 198 -18.00 -1.30 6.96
N GLU A 199 -18.39 -2.57 6.85
CA GLU A 199 -19.73 -3.02 7.17
C GLU A 199 -19.86 -3.41 8.64
N ARG A 200 -21.12 -3.49 9.12
CA ARG A 200 -21.41 -3.98 10.46
C ARG A 200 -20.99 -5.45 10.57
N LYS A 201 -20.30 -5.81 11.65
CA LYS A 201 -19.80 -7.17 11.91
C LYS A 201 -20.93 -8.09 12.37
N SER A 202 -21.91 -8.28 11.48
CA SER A 202 -23.05 -9.19 11.70
C SER A 202 -23.71 -9.54 10.37
N ILE A 203 -24.32 -10.73 10.32
CA ILE A 203 -25.20 -11.18 9.24
C ILE A 203 -26.51 -11.69 9.81
N PRO A 204 -27.65 -11.55 9.10
CA PRO A 204 -28.85 -12.31 9.41
C PRO A 204 -28.57 -13.79 9.25
N LEU A 205 -28.96 -14.60 10.23
CA LEU A 205 -28.74 -16.05 10.20
C LEU A 205 -29.79 -16.72 11.08
N GLU A 206 -30.47 -17.72 10.52
CA GLU A 206 -31.31 -18.65 11.28
C GLU A 206 -30.45 -19.87 11.65
N ALA A 207 -30.40 -20.20 12.94
CA ALA A 207 -29.59 -21.31 13.43
C ALA A 207 -30.19 -22.67 12.97
N ASP A 208 -29.32 -23.54 12.49
CA ASP A 208 -29.61 -24.94 12.21
C ASP A 208 -28.80 -25.81 13.20
N GLU A 209 -29.45 -26.68 13.94
CA GLU A 209 -28.81 -27.54 14.95
C GLU A 209 -27.88 -28.60 14.34
N SER A 210 -28.01 -28.89 13.04
CA SER A 210 -27.12 -29.80 12.31
C SER A 210 -25.82 -29.11 11.83
N LYS A 211 -25.70 -27.79 12.02
CA LYS A 211 -24.63 -26.95 11.51
C LYS A 211 -23.88 -26.26 12.65
N ARG A 212 -22.60 -25.98 12.41
CA ARG A 212 -21.76 -25.14 13.24
C ARG A 212 -21.29 -23.96 12.43
N TYR A 213 -21.31 -22.77 13.02
CA TYR A 213 -20.95 -21.53 12.34
C TYR A 213 -19.62 -21.01 12.83
N TYR A 214 -18.80 -20.52 11.90
CA TYR A 214 -17.56 -19.84 12.23
C TYR A 214 -17.30 -18.63 11.33
N VAL A 215 -16.45 -17.73 11.84
CA VAL A 215 -16.02 -16.54 11.12
C VAL A 215 -14.50 -16.54 11.04
N VAL A 216 -13.97 -16.12 9.92
CA VAL A 216 -12.54 -15.86 9.74
C VAL A 216 -12.34 -14.40 9.35
N ALA A 217 -11.28 -13.78 9.82
CA ALA A 217 -10.79 -12.51 9.27
C ALA A 217 -9.95 -12.80 8.02
N VAL A 218 -9.98 -11.89 7.06
CA VAL A 218 -9.26 -12.00 5.78
C VAL A 218 -8.38 -10.79 5.61
N ASN A 219 -7.10 -10.99 5.30
CA ASN A 219 -6.17 -9.91 5.00
C ASN A 219 -6.10 -9.62 3.49
N VAL A 220 -5.30 -8.60 3.12
CA VAL A 220 -5.11 -8.15 1.73
C VAL A 220 -4.56 -9.23 0.79
N ASP A 221 -3.83 -10.23 1.33
CA ASP A 221 -3.33 -11.39 0.57
C ASP A 221 -4.36 -12.52 0.48
N LEU A 222 -5.60 -12.26 0.91
CA LEU A 222 -6.71 -13.22 0.97
C LEU A 222 -6.46 -14.41 1.92
N LYS A 223 -5.47 -14.31 2.82
CA LYS A 223 -5.23 -15.30 3.85
C LYS A 223 -6.29 -15.19 4.93
N GLU A 224 -6.82 -16.33 5.33
CA GLU A 224 -7.80 -16.45 6.39
C GLU A 224 -7.13 -16.68 7.75
N SER A 225 -7.71 -16.09 8.78
CA SER A 225 -7.38 -16.38 10.17
C SER A 225 -7.71 -17.83 10.55
N LYS A 226 -7.38 -18.21 11.78
CA LYS A 226 -7.99 -19.40 12.39
C LYS A 226 -9.50 -19.23 12.46
N LYS A 227 -10.22 -20.38 12.38
CA LYS A 227 -11.69 -20.42 12.55
C LYS A 227 -12.06 -19.95 13.96
N ALA A 228 -12.90 -18.93 14.05
CA ALA A 228 -13.54 -18.53 15.30
C ALA A 228 -14.94 -19.14 15.34
N TYR A 229 -15.21 -19.95 16.33
CA TYR A 229 -16.52 -20.57 16.53
C TYR A 229 -17.31 -19.85 17.61
N ILE A 230 -18.62 -20.03 17.62
CA ILE A 230 -19.48 -19.61 18.72
C ILE A 230 -19.06 -20.43 19.95
N PRO A 231 -18.76 -19.79 21.11
CA PRO A 231 -18.42 -20.51 22.33
C PRO A 231 -19.55 -21.48 22.73
N GLU A 232 -19.20 -22.70 23.12
CA GLU A 232 -20.13 -23.63 23.78
C GLU A 232 -20.45 -23.08 25.19
N GLU A 233 -21.76 -23.03 25.55
CA GLU A 233 -22.20 -22.59 26.87
C GLU A 233 -21.83 -23.59 27.99
#